data_97fe8be25096c501332ce106dadc712d
#
_entry.id   97fe8be25096c501332ce106dadc712d
#
_cell.length_a   1.000
_cell.length_b   1.000
_cell.length_c   1.000
_cell.angle_alpha   90.00
_cell.angle_beta   90.00
_cell.angle_gamma   90.00
#
_symmetry.space_group_name_H-M   'P 1'
#
loop_
_entity.id
_entity.type
_entity.pdbx_description
1 polymer ?
#
loop_
_entity_poly.entity_id
_entity_poly.type
_entity_poly.pdbx_seq_one_letter_code
_entity_poly.pdbx_strand_id
1 'polypeptide(L)'
;MSNLMSRYEKMIAKKDRILARASTSPFSKGTGGWLARHIKYAEGEAAELLKSDLQPIQWTKLFSGGQDRRRELKRLFYRMPARPLLKFLVLYLLRRGFLDGRAGYHYARMQSVYEYMIHLRVLEEKRRAAVRPI
;
A
#
# COMPACT_ATOMS: atom_id res chain seq x y z
N MET A 1 29.70 35.99 22.54
CA MET A 1 30.12 34.90 21.61
C MET A 1 29.55 33.55 21.96
N SER A 2 29.40 33.15 23.20
CA SER A 2 28.87 31.83 23.59
C SER A 2 27.42 31.56 23.18
N ASN A 3 26.58 32.57 23.05
CA ASN A 3 25.14 32.42 22.72
C ASN A 3 24.87 32.12 21.22
N LEU A 4 25.74 32.61 20.35
CA LEU A 4 25.66 32.34 18.90
C LEU A 4 26.06 30.91 18.57
N MET A 5 27.14 30.39 19.16
CA MET A 5 27.58 29.00 18.98
C MET A 5 26.51 28.00 19.44
N SER A 6 25.91 28.23 20.59
CA SER A 6 24.83 27.39 21.12
C SER A 6 23.60 27.37 20.19
N ARG A 7 23.28 28.49 19.53
CA ARG A 7 22.18 28.55 18.56
C ARG A 7 22.51 27.80 17.28
N TYR A 8 23.74 27.86 16.79
CA TYR A 8 24.21 27.11 15.65
C TYR A 8 24.19 25.61 15.91
N GLU A 9 24.68 25.14 17.04
CA GLU A 9 24.64 23.73 17.43
C GLU A 9 23.21 23.19 17.51
N LYS A 10 22.28 23.94 18.08
CA LYS A 10 20.86 23.59 18.13
C LYS A 10 20.23 23.50 16.72
N MET A 11 20.60 24.40 15.80
CA MET A 11 20.13 24.35 14.42
C MET A 11 20.67 23.14 13.66
N ILE A 12 21.96 22.83 13.82
CA ILE A 12 22.58 21.64 13.22
C ILE A 12 21.90 20.37 13.76
N ALA A 13 21.74 20.22 15.04
CA ALA A 13 21.09 19.08 15.66
C ALA A 13 19.61 18.93 15.21
N LYS A 14 18.91 20.05 15.02
CA LYS A 14 17.54 20.04 14.46
C LYS A 14 17.52 19.58 13.01
N LYS A 15 18.47 20.05 12.18
CA LYS A 15 18.63 19.63 10.79
C LYS A 15 18.90 18.13 10.68
N ASP A 16 19.81 17.61 11.50
CA ASP A 16 20.18 16.20 11.52
C ASP A 16 19.00 15.31 11.93
N ARG A 17 18.20 15.74 12.92
CA ARG A 17 16.95 15.03 13.28
C ARG A 17 15.92 15.03 12.16
N ILE A 18 15.79 16.13 11.41
CA ILE A 18 14.88 16.22 10.25
C ILE A 18 15.37 15.28 9.13
N LEU A 19 16.67 15.28 8.84
CA LEU A 19 17.28 14.40 7.85
C LEU A 19 17.15 12.92 8.26
N ALA A 20 17.38 12.59 9.52
CA ALA A 20 17.19 11.23 10.03
C ALA A 20 15.74 10.77 9.92
N ARG A 21 14.77 11.63 10.24
CA ARG A 21 13.34 11.34 10.01
C ARG A 21 12.98 11.20 8.55
N ALA A 22 13.54 12.03 7.67
CA ALA A 22 13.34 11.93 6.23
C ALA A 22 13.92 10.62 5.66
N SER A 23 15.06 10.15 6.20
CA SER A 23 15.68 8.89 5.76
C SER A 23 14.90 7.64 6.19
N THR A 24 14.10 7.71 7.26
CA THR A 24 13.20 6.63 7.70
C THR A 24 11.83 6.67 7.06
N SER A 25 11.51 7.73 6.30
CA SER A 25 10.27 7.82 5.53
C SER A 25 10.17 6.70 4.49
N PRO A 26 8.96 6.14 4.24
CA PRO A 26 8.73 5.19 3.14
C PRO A 26 9.20 5.72 1.78
N PHE A 27 9.30 7.04 1.63
CA PHE A 27 9.74 7.73 0.42
C PHE A 27 11.20 8.19 0.46
N SER A 28 11.98 7.80 1.48
CA SER A 28 13.38 8.22 1.63
C SER A 28 14.28 7.83 0.44
N LYS A 29 13.95 6.75 -0.26
CA LYS A 29 14.63 6.27 -1.47
C LYS A 29 13.99 6.77 -2.77
N GLY A 30 13.13 7.78 -2.69
CA GLY A 30 12.39 8.32 -3.81
C GLY A 30 11.32 7.38 -4.39
N THR A 31 10.63 7.86 -5.41
CA THR A 31 9.54 7.13 -6.08
C THR A 31 10.03 5.84 -6.76
N GLY A 32 11.23 5.85 -7.33
CA GLY A 32 11.83 4.67 -7.96
C GLY A 32 12.10 3.54 -6.97
N GLY A 33 12.65 3.86 -5.80
CA GLY A 33 12.87 2.86 -4.75
C GLY A 33 11.57 2.32 -4.13
N TRP A 34 10.55 3.15 -4.07
CA TRP A 34 9.21 2.73 -3.66
C TRP A 34 8.62 1.75 -4.69
N LEU A 35 8.62 2.10 -5.97
CA LEU A 35 8.11 1.27 -7.06
C LEU A 35 8.82 -0.09 -7.12
N ALA A 36 10.14 -0.12 -7.07
CA ALA A 36 10.91 -1.36 -7.12
C ALA A 36 10.53 -2.35 -6.01
N ARG A 37 10.30 -1.86 -4.79
CA ARG A 37 9.83 -2.69 -3.68
C ARG A 37 8.40 -3.18 -3.89
N HIS A 38 7.51 -2.30 -4.35
CA HIS A 38 6.09 -2.64 -4.52
C HIS A 38 5.83 -3.57 -5.70
N ILE A 39 6.72 -3.59 -6.70
CA ILE A 39 6.69 -4.61 -7.76
C ILE A 39 6.88 -6.01 -7.15
N LYS A 40 7.90 -6.19 -6.30
CA LYS A 40 8.13 -7.48 -5.62
C LYS A 40 6.98 -7.87 -4.68
N TYR A 41 6.43 -6.92 -3.96
CA TYR A 41 5.28 -7.17 -3.09
C TYR A 41 4.03 -7.53 -3.90
N ALA A 42 3.81 -6.89 -5.05
CA ALA A 42 2.71 -7.21 -5.95
C ALA A 42 2.79 -8.64 -6.50
N GLU A 43 3.99 -9.14 -6.76
CA GLU A 43 4.22 -10.54 -7.17
C GLU A 43 3.78 -11.53 -6.07
N GLY A 44 4.22 -11.30 -4.84
CA GLY A 44 3.82 -12.12 -3.69
C GLY A 44 2.32 -12.07 -3.39
N GLU A 45 1.74 -10.88 -3.39
CA GLU A 45 0.30 -10.69 -3.17
C GLU A 45 -0.54 -11.32 -4.29
N ALA A 46 -0.11 -11.24 -5.56
CA ALA A 46 -0.80 -11.87 -6.68
C ALA A 46 -0.80 -13.40 -6.56
N ALA A 47 0.33 -13.98 -6.15
CA ALA A 47 0.42 -15.43 -5.92
C ALA A 47 -0.51 -15.90 -4.78
N GLU A 48 -0.61 -15.14 -3.70
CA GLU A 48 -1.55 -15.43 -2.62
C GLU A 48 -3.01 -15.28 -3.04
N LEU A 49 -3.30 -14.26 -3.86
CA LEU A 49 -4.65 -14.05 -4.39
C LEU A 49 -5.11 -15.18 -5.27
N LEU A 50 -4.25 -15.68 -6.14
CA LEU A 50 -4.57 -16.83 -7.00
C LEU A 50 -4.90 -18.08 -6.18
N LYS A 51 -4.18 -18.32 -5.08
CA LYS A 51 -4.49 -19.40 -4.14
C LYS A 51 -5.83 -19.19 -3.41
N SER A 52 -6.16 -17.95 -3.06
CA SER A 52 -7.39 -17.62 -2.32
C SER A 52 -8.63 -17.53 -3.22
N ASP A 53 -8.46 -17.23 -4.51
CA ASP A 53 -9.57 -17.15 -5.50
C ASP A 53 -10.24 -18.50 -5.75
N LEU A 54 -9.54 -19.59 -5.44
CA LEU A 54 -10.06 -20.96 -5.51
C LEU A 54 -11.04 -21.30 -4.37
N GLN A 55 -11.14 -20.49 -3.33
CA GLN A 55 -12.03 -20.77 -2.21
C GLN A 55 -13.28 -19.90 -2.25
N PRO A 56 -14.48 -20.48 -2.06
CA PRO A 56 -15.73 -19.74 -2.04
C PRO A 56 -15.79 -18.76 -0.85
N ILE A 57 -16.46 -17.62 -1.05
CA ILE A 57 -16.72 -16.66 0.03
C ILE A 57 -17.71 -17.29 1.00
N GLN A 58 -17.33 -17.36 2.28
CA GLN A 58 -18.22 -17.85 3.34
C GLN A 58 -19.00 -16.69 3.94
N TRP A 59 -20.20 -16.45 3.41
CA TRP A 59 -21.08 -15.34 3.83
C TRP A 59 -21.39 -15.36 5.34
N THR A 60 -21.51 -16.55 5.91
CA THR A 60 -21.75 -16.72 7.35
C THR A 60 -20.62 -16.15 8.22
N LYS A 61 -19.38 -16.23 7.74
CA LYS A 61 -18.22 -15.68 8.45
C LYS A 61 -18.05 -14.17 8.29
N LEU A 62 -18.73 -13.55 7.33
CA LEU A 62 -18.79 -12.09 7.21
C LEU A 62 -19.52 -11.44 8.39
N PHE A 63 -20.48 -12.15 8.96
CA PHE A 63 -21.27 -11.70 10.11
C PHE A 63 -20.71 -12.21 11.46
N SER A 64 -19.78 -13.15 11.44
CA SER A 64 -19.05 -13.57 12.65
C SER A 64 -17.99 -12.51 13.00
N GLY A 65 -17.79 -12.26 14.29
CA GLY A 65 -16.79 -11.31 14.76
C GLY A 65 -15.34 -11.81 14.59
N GLY A 66 -14.37 -10.89 14.67
CA GLY A 66 -12.95 -11.21 14.80
C GLY A 66 -12.19 -11.40 13.50
N GLN A 67 -11.23 -12.33 13.50
CA GLN A 67 -10.30 -12.55 12.40
C GLN A 67 -10.97 -13.13 11.14
N ASP A 68 -12.00 -13.94 11.30
CA ASP A 68 -12.70 -14.57 10.18
C ASP A 68 -13.42 -13.54 9.33
N ARG A 69 -14.09 -12.57 9.93
CA ARG A 69 -14.70 -11.44 9.21
C ARG A 69 -13.67 -10.65 8.42
N ARG A 70 -12.50 -10.39 9.00
CA ARG A 70 -11.43 -9.65 8.31
C ARG A 70 -10.91 -10.40 7.10
N ARG A 71 -10.78 -11.71 7.18
CA ARG A 71 -10.34 -12.57 6.07
C ARG A 71 -11.35 -12.57 4.93
N GLU A 72 -12.64 -12.72 5.25
CA GLU A 72 -13.70 -12.73 4.25
C GLU A 72 -13.91 -11.35 3.62
N LEU A 73 -13.83 -10.26 4.39
CA LEU A 73 -13.82 -8.90 3.86
C LEU A 73 -12.63 -8.66 2.93
N LYS A 74 -11.45 -9.17 3.27
CA LYS A 74 -10.25 -9.10 2.42
C LYS A 74 -10.50 -9.86 1.11
N ARG A 75 -11.08 -11.06 1.14
CA ARG A 75 -11.42 -11.83 -0.06
C ARG A 75 -12.46 -11.11 -0.93
N LEU A 76 -13.50 -10.56 -0.32
CA LEU A 76 -14.51 -9.77 -1.03
C LEU A 76 -13.89 -8.55 -1.71
N PHE A 77 -13.06 -7.81 -0.98
CA PHE A 77 -12.34 -6.66 -1.51
C PHE A 77 -11.45 -7.05 -2.70
N TYR A 78 -10.79 -8.22 -2.64
CA TYR A 78 -9.95 -8.71 -3.74
C TYR A 78 -10.72 -9.10 -5.00
N ARG A 79 -11.98 -9.46 -4.89
CA ARG A 79 -12.85 -9.76 -6.04
C ARG A 79 -13.50 -8.53 -6.67
N MET A 80 -13.45 -7.39 -6.02
CA MET A 80 -14.05 -6.16 -6.55
C MET A 80 -13.24 -5.61 -7.74
N PRO A 81 -13.88 -5.31 -8.87
CA PRO A 81 -13.18 -4.83 -10.07
C PRO A 81 -12.58 -3.44 -9.90
N ALA A 82 -13.09 -2.66 -8.95
CA ALA A 82 -12.66 -1.27 -8.69
C ALA A 82 -11.70 -1.13 -7.49
N ARG A 83 -10.94 -2.18 -7.16
CA ARG A 83 -9.99 -2.19 -6.02
C ARG A 83 -9.09 -0.95 -5.91
N PRO A 84 -8.42 -0.49 -7.00
CA PRO A 84 -7.57 0.69 -6.92
C PRO A 84 -8.33 1.95 -6.50
N LEU A 85 -9.55 2.13 -7.03
CA LEU A 85 -10.40 3.25 -6.69
C LEU A 85 -10.91 3.17 -5.25
N LEU A 86 -11.36 1.99 -4.82
CA LEU A 86 -11.79 1.74 -3.44
C LEU A 86 -10.65 2.01 -2.45
N LYS A 87 -9.44 1.56 -2.76
CA LYS A 87 -8.27 1.83 -1.91
C LYS A 87 -8.00 3.31 -1.78
N PHE A 88 -8.08 4.04 -2.89
CA PHE A 88 -7.95 5.50 -2.89
C PHE A 88 -9.01 6.17 -2.02
N LEU A 89 -10.29 5.82 -2.21
CA LEU A 89 -11.40 6.40 -1.45
C LEU A 89 -11.29 6.11 0.06
N VAL A 90 -10.95 4.88 0.42
CA VAL A 90 -10.75 4.50 1.82
C VAL A 90 -9.62 5.30 2.46
N LEU A 91 -8.48 5.43 1.80
CA LEU A 91 -7.34 6.16 2.35
C LEU A 91 -7.58 7.67 2.37
N TYR A 92 -8.15 8.21 1.31
CA TYR A 92 -8.35 9.65 1.15
C TYR A 92 -9.52 10.16 1.99
N LEU A 93 -10.66 9.47 1.97
CA LEU A 93 -11.88 9.90 2.66
C LEU A 93 -12.02 9.29 4.06
N LEU A 94 -12.06 7.94 4.19
CA LEU A 94 -12.30 7.27 5.46
C LEU A 94 -11.15 7.45 6.47
N ARG A 95 -9.91 7.38 6.00
CA ARG A 95 -8.74 7.64 6.84
C ARG A 95 -8.35 9.11 6.91
N ARG A 96 -9.20 9.99 6.38
CA ARG A 96 -9.02 11.44 6.41
C ARG A 96 -7.70 11.92 5.79
N GLY A 97 -7.19 11.20 4.78
CA GLY A 97 -5.97 11.58 4.06
C GLY A 97 -6.05 12.99 3.42
N PHE A 98 -7.27 13.51 3.19
CA PHE A 98 -7.47 14.87 2.73
C PHE A 98 -7.01 15.94 3.75
N LEU A 99 -6.94 15.61 5.05
CA LEU A 99 -6.42 16.51 6.07
C LEU A 99 -4.91 16.69 5.99
N ASP A 100 -4.20 15.71 5.42
CA ASP A 100 -2.76 15.78 5.15
C ASP A 100 -2.43 16.56 3.86
N GLY A 101 -3.43 17.17 3.25
CA GLY A 101 -3.29 17.98 2.04
C GLY A 101 -2.72 17.21 0.86
N ARG A 102 -1.75 17.82 0.17
CA ARG A 102 -1.13 17.22 -1.04
C ARG A 102 -0.40 15.92 -0.74
N ALA A 103 0.23 15.79 0.42
CA ALA A 103 0.94 14.58 0.81
C ALA A 103 -0.01 13.39 0.96
N GLY A 104 -1.14 13.57 1.63
CA GLY A 104 -2.17 12.55 1.78
C GLY A 104 -2.78 12.11 0.44
N TYR A 105 -3.00 13.07 -0.47
CA TYR A 105 -3.47 12.76 -1.82
C TYR A 105 -2.47 11.88 -2.58
N HIS A 106 -1.20 12.26 -2.62
CA HIS A 106 -0.17 11.49 -3.33
C HIS A 106 0.02 10.11 -2.72
N TYR A 107 -0.03 10.00 -1.38
CA TYR A 107 0.03 8.71 -0.70
C TYR A 107 -1.14 7.79 -1.10
N ALA A 108 -2.37 8.29 -1.03
CA ALA A 108 -3.56 7.53 -1.43
C ALA A 108 -3.49 7.10 -2.90
N ARG A 109 -2.99 7.99 -3.77
CA ARG A 109 -2.81 7.70 -5.20
C ARG A 109 -1.77 6.60 -5.44
N MET A 110 -0.63 6.67 -4.76
CA MET A 110 0.42 5.64 -4.88
C MET A 110 -0.06 4.28 -4.39
N GLN A 111 -0.83 4.22 -3.31
CA GLN A 111 -1.45 2.98 -2.84
C GLN A 111 -2.48 2.43 -3.83
N SER A 112 -3.22 3.30 -4.50
CA SER A 112 -4.13 2.92 -5.59
C SER A 112 -3.38 2.30 -6.77
N VAL A 113 -2.24 2.89 -7.17
CA VAL A 113 -1.36 2.34 -8.22
C VAL A 113 -0.83 0.96 -7.80
N TYR A 114 -0.44 0.78 -6.56
CA TYR A 114 0.00 -0.52 -6.05
C TYR A 114 -1.09 -1.60 -6.18
N GLU A 115 -2.33 -1.29 -5.81
CA GLU A 115 -3.45 -2.22 -5.99
C GLU A 115 -3.70 -2.56 -7.48
N TYR A 116 -3.48 -1.60 -8.38
CA TYR A 116 -3.57 -1.82 -9.81
C TYR A 116 -2.45 -2.74 -10.32
N MET A 117 -1.24 -2.58 -9.81
CA MET A 117 -0.11 -3.48 -10.14
C MET A 117 -0.40 -4.93 -9.73
N ILE A 118 -0.97 -5.15 -8.54
CA ILE A 118 -1.40 -6.49 -8.10
C ILE A 118 -2.43 -7.06 -9.08
N HIS A 119 -3.41 -6.27 -9.48
CA HIS A 119 -4.43 -6.71 -10.44
C HIS A 119 -3.83 -7.12 -11.79
N LEU A 120 -2.90 -6.33 -12.33
CA LEU A 120 -2.20 -6.66 -13.58
C LEU A 120 -1.41 -7.96 -13.46
N ARG A 121 -0.72 -8.19 -12.36
CA ARG A 121 0.01 -9.43 -12.10
C ARG A 121 -0.91 -10.65 -12.07
N VAL A 122 -2.05 -10.54 -11.41
CA VAL A 122 -3.06 -11.61 -11.41
C VAL A 122 -3.54 -11.93 -12.83
N LEU A 123 -3.78 -10.90 -13.66
CA LEU A 123 -4.17 -11.10 -15.06
C LEU A 123 -3.06 -11.77 -15.88
N GLU A 124 -1.80 -11.37 -15.70
CA GLU A 124 -0.66 -12.01 -16.36
C GLU A 124 -0.56 -13.49 -16.01
N GLU A 125 -0.65 -13.84 -14.74
CA GLU A 125 -0.56 -15.23 -14.29
C GLU A 125 -1.75 -16.08 -14.80
N LYS A 126 -2.97 -15.55 -14.81
CA LYS A 126 -4.13 -16.20 -15.41
C LYS A 126 -3.93 -16.44 -16.91
N ARG A 127 -3.38 -15.48 -17.65
CA ARG A 127 -3.06 -15.65 -19.08
C ARG A 127 -1.98 -16.70 -19.31
N ARG A 128 -0.92 -16.69 -18.52
CA ARG A 128 0.15 -17.70 -18.60
C ARG A 128 -0.37 -19.11 -18.34
N ALA A 129 -1.25 -19.26 -17.35
CA ALA A 129 -1.90 -20.55 -17.07
C ALA A 129 -2.81 -21.02 -18.19
N ALA A 130 -3.52 -20.11 -18.87
CA ALA A 130 -4.41 -20.44 -19.99
C ALA A 130 -3.66 -20.81 -21.30
N VAL A 131 -2.44 -20.28 -21.49
CA VAL A 131 -1.62 -20.52 -22.70
C VAL A 131 -0.73 -21.76 -22.56
N ARG A 132 -0.52 -22.31 -21.36
CA ARG A 132 0.19 -23.58 -21.19
C ARG A 132 -0.75 -24.75 -21.46
N PRO A 133 -0.60 -25.48 -22.62
CA PRO A 133 -1.25 -26.79 -22.74
C PRO A 133 -0.65 -27.72 -21.67
N ILE A 134 -1.50 -28.50 -21.07
CA ILE A 134 -1.15 -29.57 -20.13
C ILE A 134 -0.37 -30.63 -20.91
#